data_7f67870883552862088918b99fa2c29f
#
_entry.id   7f67870883552862088918b99fa2c29f
#
_cell.length_a   1.000
_cell.length_b   1.000
_cell.length_c   1.000
_cell.angle_alpha   90.00
_cell.angle_beta   90.00
_cell.angle_gamma   90.00
#
_symmetry.space_group_name_H-M   'P 1'
#
loop_
_entity.id
_entity.type
_entity.pdbx_description
1 polymer ?
#
loop_
_entity_poly.entity_id
_entity_poly.type
_entity_poly.pdbx_seq_one_letter_code
_entity_poly.pdbx_strand_id
1 'polypeptide(L)'
;MPEPTNNAQSMRTWLRTCPTLERKRLFGADYLADGESYSLDVTPTALRYRENVLGDMVLRETQEQNFVFASKDPYGPEFQQNLDNLGVMQAVAAWIITQNNARNFPTWEGGEVTAIVPTLTAFPISMGSAFARYQMQIKVTYRVTG
;
A
#
# COMPACT_ATOMS: atom_id res chain seq x y z
N MET A 1 3.66 -25.77 12.33
CA MET A 1 4.27 -24.45 12.55
C MET A 1 3.57 -23.43 11.69
N PRO A 2 2.99 -22.39 12.29
CA PRO A 2 2.35 -21.37 11.47
C PRO A 2 3.39 -20.67 10.58
N GLU A 3 2.98 -20.32 9.37
CA GLU A 3 3.83 -19.55 8.49
C GLU A 3 4.08 -18.16 9.09
N PRO A 4 5.29 -17.61 8.94
CA PRO A 4 5.54 -16.25 9.42
C PRO A 4 4.64 -15.27 8.68
N THR A 5 3.95 -14.42 9.43
CA THR A 5 3.16 -13.34 8.88
C THR A 5 4.11 -12.25 8.42
N ASN A 6 3.98 -11.78 7.18
CA ASN A 6 4.75 -10.64 6.73
C ASN A 6 3.86 -9.40 6.63
N ASN A 7 4.47 -8.25 6.72
CA ASN A 7 3.72 -6.99 6.79
C ASN A 7 3.08 -6.62 5.46
N ALA A 8 3.63 -7.08 4.34
CA ALA A 8 3.00 -6.88 3.03
C ALA A 8 1.66 -7.61 2.94
N GLN A 9 1.57 -8.83 3.48
CA GLN A 9 0.32 -9.59 3.54
C GLN A 9 -0.70 -8.89 4.45
N SER A 10 -0.25 -8.39 5.60
CA SER A 10 -1.12 -7.62 6.50
C SER A 10 -1.69 -6.38 5.82
N MET A 11 -0.86 -5.66 5.07
CA MET A 11 -1.29 -4.50 4.29
C MET A 11 -2.31 -4.89 3.22
N ARG A 12 -2.08 -5.98 2.50
CA ARG A 12 -3.00 -6.44 1.47
C ARG A 12 -4.36 -6.81 2.08
N THR A 13 -4.35 -7.54 3.18
CA THR A 13 -5.58 -7.92 3.90
C THR A 13 -6.35 -6.69 4.34
N TRP A 14 -5.65 -5.70 4.88
CA TRP A 14 -6.24 -4.44 5.32
C TRP A 14 -6.83 -3.66 4.16
N LEU A 15 -6.09 -3.52 3.04
CA LEU A 15 -6.57 -2.83 1.84
C LEU A 15 -7.81 -3.50 1.26
N ARG A 16 -7.93 -4.82 1.35
CA ARG A 16 -9.11 -5.54 0.87
C ARG A 16 -10.38 -5.21 1.66
N THR A 17 -10.27 -4.58 2.81
CA THR A 17 -11.45 -4.10 3.54
C THR A 17 -12.01 -2.80 2.97
N CYS A 18 -11.28 -2.16 2.05
CA CYS A 18 -11.76 -0.95 1.37
C CYS A 18 -12.95 -1.30 0.48
N PRO A 19 -14.12 -0.67 0.70
CA PRO A 19 -15.32 -1.01 -0.08
C PRO A 19 -15.22 -0.61 -1.56
N THR A 20 -14.32 0.29 -1.91
CA THR A 20 -14.12 0.72 -3.29
C THR A 20 -13.45 -0.37 -4.14
N LEU A 21 -12.64 -1.25 -3.52
CA LEU A 21 -11.93 -2.30 -4.24
C LEU A 21 -12.86 -3.47 -4.57
N GLU A 22 -12.74 -3.97 -5.80
CA GLU A 22 -13.53 -5.11 -6.26
C GLU A 22 -12.96 -6.40 -5.69
N ARG A 23 -13.78 -7.16 -4.96
CA ARG A 23 -13.35 -8.40 -4.31
C ARG A 23 -12.98 -9.50 -5.29
N LYS A 24 -13.54 -9.46 -6.51
CA LYS A 24 -13.33 -10.48 -7.52
C LYS A 24 -11.99 -10.34 -8.24
N ARG A 25 -11.35 -9.18 -8.18
CA ARG A 25 -10.06 -8.97 -8.81
C ARG A 25 -8.96 -9.69 -8.04
N LEU A 26 -8.01 -10.24 -8.77
CA LEU A 26 -6.80 -10.80 -8.18
C LEU A 26 -5.97 -9.67 -7.55
N PHE A 27 -5.44 -9.93 -6.39
CA PHE A 27 -4.63 -8.96 -5.65
C PHE A 27 -3.29 -9.62 -5.33
N GLY A 28 -2.29 -9.32 -6.14
CA GLY A 28 -0.95 -9.88 -6.00
C GLY A 28 -0.02 -9.05 -5.14
N ALA A 29 1.16 -9.58 -4.93
CA ALA A 29 2.27 -8.87 -4.29
C ALA A 29 3.40 -8.81 -5.31
N ASP A 30 3.85 -7.60 -5.66
CA ASP A 30 4.87 -7.33 -6.68
C ASP A 30 4.53 -7.95 -8.04
N TYR A 31 3.24 -8.13 -8.32
CA TYR A 31 2.77 -8.77 -9.55
C TYR A 31 1.36 -8.34 -9.89
N LEU A 32 1.15 -7.95 -11.15
CA LEU A 32 -0.17 -7.68 -11.71
C LEU A 32 -0.55 -8.83 -12.64
N ALA A 33 -1.66 -9.50 -12.32
CA ALA A 33 -2.18 -10.58 -13.14
C ALA A 33 -2.71 -10.05 -14.48
N ASP A 34 -2.95 -10.95 -15.42
CA ASP A 34 -3.60 -10.59 -16.69
C ASP A 34 -5.01 -10.06 -16.43
N GLY A 35 -5.42 -9.08 -17.24
CA GLY A 35 -6.71 -8.42 -17.08
C GLY A 35 -6.71 -7.42 -15.93
N GLU A 36 -7.91 -7.09 -15.45
CA GLU A 36 -8.07 -6.14 -14.34
C GLU A 36 -7.63 -6.78 -13.02
N SER A 37 -6.69 -6.13 -12.33
CA SER A 37 -6.09 -6.69 -11.11
C SER A 37 -5.52 -5.59 -10.24
N TYR A 38 -5.15 -5.97 -9.00
CA TYR A 38 -4.45 -5.10 -8.06
C TYR A 38 -3.11 -5.71 -7.69
N SER A 39 -2.19 -4.87 -7.25
CA SER A 39 -0.91 -5.30 -6.71
C SER A 39 -0.49 -4.41 -5.55
N LEU A 40 0.15 -5.00 -4.57
CA LEU A 40 0.84 -4.28 -3.51
C LEU A 40 2.32 -4.58 -3.63
N ASP A 41 3.11 -3.54 -3.93
CA ASP A 41 4.54 -3.66 -4.09
C ASP A 41 5.24 -3.08 -2.86
N VAL A 42 6.25 -3.77 -2.36
CA VAL A 42 7.06 -3.28 -1.25
C VAL A 42 8.16 -2.39 -1.83
N THR A 43 8.23 -1.17 -1.33
CA THR A 43 9.30 -0.23 -1.72
C THR A 43 10.41 -0.29 -0.68
N PRO A 44 11.67 -0.45 -1.10
CA PRO A 44 12.77 -0.43 -0.14
C PRO A 44 12.75 0.84 0.69
N THR A 45 12.81 0.69 2.01
CA THR A 45 12.82 1.80 2.95
C THR A 45 13.96 1.59 3.94
N ALA A 46 14.76 2.61 4.14
CA ALA A 46 15.90 2.52 5.04
C ALA A 46 15.44 2.32 6.49
N LEU A 47 16.03 1.36 7.15
CA LEU A 47 15.84 1.20 8.59
C LEU A 47 16.61 2.31 9.31
N ARG A 48 16.04 2.82 10.39
CA ARG A 48 16.62 3.87 11.20
C ARG A 48 17.19 3.29 12.47
N TYR A 49 18.43 3.69 12.78
CA TYR A 49 19.15 3.19 13.95
C TYR A 49 19.57 4.34 14.85
N ARG A 50 19.82 4.02 16.10
CA ARG A 50 20.52 4.90 17.04
C ARG A 50 21.60 4.09 17.76
N GLU A 51 22.60 4.78 18.25
CA GLU A 51 23.65 4.18 19.06
C GLU A 51 23.30 4.31 20.53
N ASN A 52 23.35 3.20 21.27
CA ASN A 52 23.10 3.24 22.72
C ASN A 52 24.36 3.62 23.48
N VAL A 53 24.27 3.68 24.81
CA VAL A 53 25.39 4.09 25.66
C VAL A 53 26.57 3.10 25.64
N LEU A 54 26.34 1.87 25.20
CA LEU A 54 27.38 0.85 25.06
C LEU A 54 28.04 0.86 23.69
N GLY A 55 27.57 1.71 22.78
CA GLY A 55 28.07 1.74 21.41
C GLY A 55 27.37 0.80 20.44
N ASP A 56 26.34 0.08 20.91
CA ASP A 56 25.60 -0.84 20.04
C ASP A 56 24.58 -0.09 19.20
N MET A 57 24.40 -0.55 17.95
CA MET A 57 23.36 -0.02 17.08
C MET A 57 22.05 -0.70 17.40
N VAL A 58 21.04 0.09 17.73
CA VAL A 58 19.68 -0.40 18.00
C VAL A 58 18.68 0.34 17.10
N LEU A 59 17.59 -0.34 16.74
CA LEU A 59 16.55 0.27 15.93
C LEU A 59 15.92 1.42 16.71
N ARG A 60 15.67 2.52 16.01
CA ARG A 60 14.84 3.61 16.57
C ARG A 60 13.43 3.08 16.81
N GLU A 61 12.77 3.64 17.81
CA GLU A 61 11.42 3.22 18.18
C GLU A 61 10.42 3.43 17.05
N THR A 62 10.60 4.52 16.28
CA THR A 62 9.72 4.84 15.16
C THR A 62 10.41 4.49 13.85
N GLN A 63 9.74 3.71 13.03
CA GLN A 63 10.21 3.27 11.71
C GLN A 63 9.15 3.59 10.65
N GLU A 64 9.58 3.57 9.40
CA GLU A 64 8.71 3.77 8.24
C GLU A 64 8.84 2.61 7.27
N GLN A 65 7.77 2.29 6.58
CA GLN A 65 7.77 1.36 5.46
C GLN A 65 6.89 1.92 4.36
N ASN A 66 7.42 1.94 3.15
CA ASN A 66 6.68 2.45 1.98
C ASN A 66 6.18 1.29 1.13
N PHE A 67 4.99 1.47 0.58
CA PHE A 67 4.36 0.53 -0.35
C PHE A 67 3.85 1.28 -1.56
N VAL A 68 3.71 0.56 -2.67
CA VAL A 68 3.01 1.06 -3.86
C VAL A 68 1.79 0.17 -4.05
N PHE A 69 0.61 0.78 -4.01
CA PHE A 69 -0.64 0.13 -4.39
C PHE A 69 -0.91 0.43 -5.85
N ALA A 70 -1.13 -0.59 -6.64
CA ALA A 70 -1.37 -0.46 -8.07
C ALA A 70 -2.66 -1.15 -8.48
N SER A 71 -3.33 -0.54 -9.44
CA SER A 71 -4.52 -1.10 -10.09
C SER A 71 -4.29 -1.10 -11.58
N LYS A 72 -4.59 -2.23 -12.23
CA LYS A 72 -4.54 -2.37 -13.68
C LYS A 72 -5.96 -2.28 -14.21
N ASP A 73 -6.24 -1.23 -14.94
CA ASP A 73 -7.59 -0.90 -15.41
C ASP A 73 -7.60 -0.68 -16.92
N PRO A 74 -8.75 -0.88 -17.59
CA PRO A 74 -8.88 -0.56 -19.01
C PRO A 74 -8.55 0.92 -19.25
N TYR A 75 -7.80 1.17 -20.32
CA TYR A 75 -7.35 2.51 -20.67
C TYR A 75 -7.42 2.69 -22.19
N GLY A 76 -7.94 3.83 -22.61
CA GLY A 76 -8.08 4.09 -24.02
C GLY A 76 -8.45 5.55 -24.26
N PRO A 77 -8.94 5.88 -25.48
CA PRO A 77 -9.31 7.25 -25.82
C PRO A 77 -10.58 7.74 -25.13
N GLU A 78 -11.31 6.88 -24.44
CA GLU A 78 -12.54 7.24 -23.78
C GLU A 78 -12.24 8.01 -22.49
N PHE A 79 -12.54 9.31 -22.52
CA PHE A 79 -12.21 10.24 -21.46
C PHE A 79 -12.90 9.88 -20.14
N GLN A 80 -14.19 9.53 -20.20
CA GLN A 80 -14.97 9.25 -18.99
C GLN A 80 -14.43 8.01 -18.26
N GLN A 81 -14.05 6.96 -18.99
CA GLN A 81 -13.50 5.76 -18.38
C GLN A 81 -12.19 6.06 -17.65
N ASN A 82 -11.33 6.88 -18.24
CA ASN A 82 -10.05 7.25 -17.62
C ASN A 82 -10.27 8.09 -16.37
N LEU A 83 -11.27 8.97 -16.37
CA LEU A 83 -11.65 9.73 -15.18
C LEU A 83 -12.19 8.83 -14.08
N ASP A 84 -13.01 7.84 -14.45
CA ASP A 84 -13.59 6.90 -13.47
C ASP A 84 -12.47 6.10 -12.80
N ASN A 85 -11.46 5.67 -13.57
CA ASN A 85 -10.31 4.95 -13.02
C ASN A 85 -9.53 5.79 -12.00
N LEU A 86 -9.29 7.07 -12.33
CA LEU A 86 -8.65 7.99 -11.39
C LEU A 86 -9.51 8.23 -10.15
N GLY A 87 -10.83 8.32 -10.35
CA GLY A 87 -11.78 8.50 -9.24
C GLY A 87 -11.74 7.35 -8.25
N VAL A 88 -11.59 6.11 -8.73
CA VAL A 88 -11.43 4.95 -7.86
C VAL A 88 -10.18 5.08 -6.99
N MET A 89 -9.05 5.47 -7.59
CA MET A 89 -7.80 5.63 -6.85
C MET A 89 -7.89 6.76 -5.82
N GLN A 90 -8.56 7.86 -6.17
CA GLN A 90 -8.80 8.96 -5.23
C GLN A 90 -9.68 8.51 -4.07
N ALA A 91 -10.69 7.68 -4.32
CA ALA A 91 -11.55 7.14 -3.28
C ALA A 91 -10.77 6.21 -2.33
N VAL A 92 -9.86 5.41 -2.86
CA VAL A 92 -8.99 4.56 -2.04
C VAL A 92 -8.09 5.44 -1.16
N ALA A 93 -7.49 6.48 -1.71
CA ALA A 93 -6.66 7.40 -0.93
C ALA A 93 -7.45 8.07 0.20
N ALA A 94 -8.67 8.53 -0.09
CA ALA A 94 -9.54 9.13 0.92
C ALA A 94 -9.91 8.13 2.01
N TRP A 95 -10.18 6.88 1.63
CA TRP A 95 -10.48 5.80 2.58
C TRP A 95 -9.28 5.56 3.52
N ILE A 96 -8.05 5.54 2.98
CA ILE A 96 -6.84 5.36 3.79
C ILE A 96 -6.73 6.47 4.83
N ILE A 97 -6.96 7.71 4.44
CA ILE A 97 -6.92 8.86 5.36
C ILE A 97 -7.99 8.71 6.45
N THR A 98 -9.19 8.29 6.08
CA THR A 98 -10.28 8.04 7.03
C THR A 98 -9.89 6.96 8.04
N GLN A 99 -9.29 5.87 7.57
CA GLN A 99 -8.84 4.78 8.45
C GLN A 99 -7.72 5.25 9.37
N ASN A 100 -6.79 6.05 8.86
CA ASN A 100 -5.74 6.64 9.69
C ASN A 100 -6.34 7.47 10.84
N ASN A 101 -7.30 8.31 10.53
CA ASN A 101 -7.91 9.21 11.52
C ASN A 101 -8.76 8.42 12.53
N ALA A 102 -9.34 7.31 12.12
CA ALA A 102 -10.09 6.41 12.99
C ALA A 102 -9.20 5.44 13.77
N ARG A 103 -7.89 5.48 13.53
CA ARG A 103 -6.91 4.55 14.14
C ARG A 103 -7.20 3.08 13.82
N ASN A 104 -7.77 2.82 12.66
CA ASN A 104 -8.04 1.47 12.17
C ASN A 104 -6.90 1.02 11.27
N PHE A 105 -5.89 0.39 11.86
CA PHE A 105 -4.65 0.03 11.20
C PHE A 105 -4.54 -1.46 10.93
N PRO A 106 -3.71 -1.86 9.94
CA PRO A 106 -3.40 -3.28 9.77
C PRO A 106 -2.59 -3.81 10.95
N THR A 107 -2.63 -5.11 11.16
CA THR A 107 -1.73 -5.75 12.12
C THR A 107 -0.30 -5.65 11.60
N TRP A 108 0.65 -5.54 12.51
CA TRP A 108 2.05 -5.35 12.15
C TRP A 108 2.94 -6.26 12.98
N GLU A 109 3.73 -7.09 12.31
CA GLU A 109 4.65 -8.00 13.00
C GLU A 109 5.84 -7.20 13.55
N GLY A 110 6.14 -7.39 14.83
CA GLY A 110 7.25 -6.72 15.50
C GLY A 110 7.01 -5.26 15.79
N GLY A 111 5.77 -4.78 15.65
CA GLY A 111 5.48 -3.38 15.89
C GLY A 111 4.00 -3.08 15.95
N GLU A 112 3.72 -1.79 16.02
CA GLU A 112 2.37 -1.25 16.05
C GLU A 112 2.31 -0.06 15.09
N VAL A 113 1.40 -0.10 14.14
CA VAL A 113 1.20 1.00 13.20
C VAL A 113 0.67 2.21 13.94
N THR A 114 1.27 3.37 13.71
CA THR A 114 0.84 4.63 14.33
C THR A 114 0.27 5.61 13.32
N ALA A 115 0.63 5.48 12.03
CA ALA A 115 0.08 6.30 10.98
C ALA A 115 0.21 5.60 9.65
N ILE A 116 -0.75 5.84 8.76
CA ILE A 116 -0.73 5.34 7.41
C ILE A 116 -1.36 6.38 6.50
N VAL A 117 -0.61 6.84 5.50
CA VAL A 117 -1.07 7.92 4.62
C VAL A 117 -0.59 7.68 3.20
N PRO A 118 -1.39 8.05 2.19
CA PRO A 118 -0.90 8.10 0.82
C PRO A 118 0.05 9.29 0.67
N THR A 119 1.16 9.10 -0.04
CA THR A 119 2.18 10.15 -0.22
C THR A 119 2.26 10.67 -1.64
N LEU A 120 1.86 9.87 -2.62
CA LEU A 120 1.78 10.32 -4.01
C LEU A 120 0.45 9.87 -4.59
N THR A 121 -0.20 10.78 -5.33
CA THR A 121 -1.43 10.47 -6.04
C THR A 121 -1.16 9.64 -7.29
N ALA A 122 -2.16 8.87 -7.67
CA ALA A 122 -2.07 7.99 -8.82
C ALA A 122 -2.05 8.76 -10.14
N PHE A 123 -1.29 8.24 -11.07
CA PHE A 123 -1.32 8.66 -12.46
C PHE A 123 -1.22 7.41 -13.34
N PRO A 124 -1.78 7.46 -14.56
CA PRO A 124 -1.75 6.28 -15.42
C PRO A 124 -0.38 6.09 -16.07
N ILE A 125 0.06 4.83 -16.09
CA ILE A 125 1.23 4.40 -16.85
C ILE A 125 0.73 3.37 -17.85
N SER A 126 0.95 3.61 -19.14
CA SER A 126 0.47 2.71 -20.19
C SER A 126 1.10 1.32 -20.07
N MET A 127 0.27 0.28 -20.19
CA MET A 127 0.69 -1.12 -20.19
C MET A 127 0.17 -1.79 -21.45
N GLY A 128 0.69 -1.38 -22.61
CA GLY A 128 0.20 -1.86 -23.91
C GLY A 128 -0.96 -1.00 -24.42
N SER A 129 -1.79 -1.56 -25.31
CA SER A 129 -2.80 -0.79 -26.03
C SER A 129 -4.14 -0.67 -25.31
N ALA A 130 -4.39 -1.50 -24.27
CA ALA A 130 -5.72 -1.64 -23.68
C ALA A 130 -5.78 -1.34 -22.18
N PHE A 131 -4.65 -1.32 -21.50
CA PHE A 131 -4.61 -1.18 -20.03
C PHE A 131 -3.61 -0.12 -19.61
N ALA A 132 -3.88 0.45 -18.43
CA ALA A 132 -2.92 1.31 -17.74
C ALA A 132 -2.80 0.87 -16.29
N ARG A 133 -1.62 1.08 -15.73
CA ARG A 133 -1.35 0.89 -14.32
C ARG A 133 -1.55 2.23 -13.62
N TYR A 134 -2.48 2.26 -12.67
CA TYR A 134 -2.67 3.39 -11.76
C TYR A 134 -2.02 3.02 -10.44
N GLN A 135 -1.17 3.88 -9.91
CA GLN A 135 -0.45 3.56 -8.68
C GLN A 135 -0.40 4.74 -7.73
N MET A 136 -0.37 4.44 -6.44
CA MET A 136 -0.13 5.43 -5.41
C MET A 136 0.89 4.89 -4.42
N GLN A 137 1.64 5.79 -3.82
CA GLN A 137 2.56 5.42 -2.75
C GLN A 137 1.87 5.60 -1.41
N ILE A 138 2.10 4.64 -0.51
CA ILE A 138 1.53 4.64 0.84
C ILE A 138 2.69 4.54 1.81
N LYS A 139 2.71 5.44 2.79
CA LYS A 139 3.71 5.41 3.86
C LYS A 139 3.07 4.89 5.14
N VAL A 140 3.65 3.85 5.69
CA VAL A 140 3.27 3.31 7.00
C VAL A 140 4.32 3.72 8.00
N THR A 141 3.91 4.37 9.08
CA THR A 141 4.76 4.68 10.22
C THR A 141 4.38 3.74 11.36
N TYR A 142 5.35 3.09 11.95
CA TYR A 142 5.08 2.13 13.02
C TYR A 142 6.11 2.28 14.14
N ARG A 143 5.71 1.84 15.32
CA ARG A 143 6.57 1.79 16.48
C ARG A 143 7.01 0.36 16.71
N VAL A 144 8.32 0.16 16.84
CA VAL A 144 8.87 -1.16 17.13
C VAL A 144 8.52 -1.57 18.55
N THR A 145 7.97 -2.78 18.70
CA THR A 145 7.68 -3.36 20.01
C THR A 145 8.68 -4.46 20.27
N GLY A 146 9.21 -4.45 21.43
CA GLY A 146 10.13 -5.47 21.73
C GLY A 146 10.91 -5.60 22.73
#